data_475e9262ff6aa1f9f4f755439eb30fdc
#
_entry.id   475e9262ff6aa1f9f4f755439eb30fdc
#
_cell.length_a   1.000
_cell.length_b   1.000
_cell.length_c   1.000
_cell.angle_alpha   90.00
_cell.angle_beta   90.00
_cell.angle_gamma   90.00
#
_symmetry.space_group_name_H-M   'P 1'
#
loop_
_entity.id
_entity.type
_entity.pdbx_description
1 polymer ?
#
loop_
_entity_poly.entity_id
_entity_poly.type
_entity_poly.pdbx_seq_one_letter_code
_entity_poly.pdbx_strand_id
1 'polypeptide(L)'
;PERAWREAGAHVLYQRRRYAEWFAAAGTPIFGDVPDTVEALRGRSPNLFVTPEEAASILQRTVTRFPVTDVYWWAIPPGLDPKATFESIELATKHLLAPFRAGAG
;
A
#
# COMPACT_ATOMS: atom_id res chain seq x y z
N PRO A 1 -9.46 4.09 -7.31
CA PRO A 1 -8.91 2.73 -7.10
C PRO A 1 -8.83 1.88 -8.36
N GLU A 2 -9.82 1.97 -9.27
CA GLU A 2 -9.80 1.17 -10.50
C GLU A 2 -8.56 1.45 -11.35
N ARG A 3 -8.22 2.72 -11.51
CA ARG A 3 -7.03 3.13 -12.24
C ARG A 3 -5.76 2.58 -11.58
N ALA A 4 -5.67 2.67 -10.26
CA ALA A 4 -4.51 2.20 -9.52
C ALA A 4 -4.36 0.67 -9.65
N TRP A 5 -5.46 -0.08 -9.60
CA TRP A 5 -5.41 -1.52 -9.83
C TRP A 5 -4.91 -1.87 -11.23
N ARG A 6 -5.34 -1.13 -12.24
CA ARG A 6 -4.87 -1.35 -13.62
C ARG A 6 -3.39 -1.02 -13.80
N GLU A 7 -2.93 0.08 -13.20
CA GLU A 7 -1.56 0.55 -13.38
C GLU A 7 -0.55 -0.17 -12.49
N ALA A 8 -0.92 -0.48 -11.26
CA ALA A 8 0.02 -0.95 -10.24
C ALA A 8 -0.25 -2.37 -9.72
N GLY A 9 -1.42 -2.94 -9.96
CA GLY A 9 -1.79 -4.25 -9.41
C GLY A 9 -0.80 -5.35 -9.73
N ALA A 10 -0.40 -5.46 -11.00
CA ALA A 10 0.56 -6.48 -11.44
C ALA A 10 1.94 -6.29 -10.80
N HIS A 11 2.37 -5.05 -10.59
CA HIS A 11 3.65 -4.74 -9.97
C HIS A 11 3.67 -5.12 -8.49
N VAL A 12 2.58 -4.86 -7.78
CA VAL A 12 2.44 -5.27 -6.38
C VAL A 12 2.39 -6.79 -6.26
N LEU A 13 1.68 -7.46 -7.16
CA LEU A 13 1.62 -8.92 -7.18
C LEU A 13 3.01 -9.52 -7.40
N TYR A 14 3.78 -8.97 -8.35
CA TYR A 14 5.16 -9.36 -8.59
C TYR A 14 6.02 -9.20 -7.33
N GLN A 15 5.91 -8.06 -6.65
CA GLN A 15 6.65 -7.79 -5.42
C GLN A 15 6.31 -8.81 -4.33
N ARG A 16 5.04 -9.12 -4.13
CA ARG A 16 4.60 -10.09 -3.13
C ARG A 16 5.11 -11.49 -3.42
N ARG A 17 5.11 -11.89 -4.69
CA ARG A 17 5.68 -13.18 -5.10
C ARG A 17 7.16 -13.26 -4.79
N ARG A 18 7.91 -12.22 -5.09
CA ARG A 18 9.35 -12.18 -4.82
C ARG A 18 9.64 -12.25 -3.33
N TYR A 19 8.93 -11.51 -2.50
CA TYR A 19 9.10 -11.59 -1.06
C TYR A 19 8.74 -12.99 -0.53
N ALA A 20 7.66 -13.57 -1.02
CA ALA A 20 7.27 -14.92 -0.61
C ALA A 20 8.34 -15.95 -0.95
N GLU A 21 8.95 -15.87 -2.15
CA GLU A 21 10.05 -16.74 -2.56
C GLU A 21 11.27 -16.58 -1.64
N TRP A 22 11.65 -15.35 -1.34
CA TRP A 22 12.81 -15.07 -0.49
C TRP A 22 12.58 -15.55 0.94
N PHE A 23 11.43 -15.32 1.52
CA PHE A 23 11.13 -15.78 2.88
C PHE A 23 11.00 -17.30 2.96
N ALA A 24 10.42 -17.92 1.94
CA ALA A 24 10.37 -19.39 1.89
C ALA A 24 11.77 -20.00 1.79
N ALA A 25 12.65 -19.42 0.96
CA ALA A 25 14.05 -19.85 0.84
C ALA A 25 14.82 -19.66 2.15
N ALA A 26 14.48 -18.65 2.94
CA ALA A 26 15.07 -18.40 4.25
C ALA A 26 14.48 -19.27 5.37
N GLY A 27 13.49 -20.11 5.06
CA GLY A 27 12.85 -21.00 6.06
C GLY A 27 11.79 -20.31 6.93
N THR A 28 11.38 -19.09 6.57
CA THR A 28 10.36 -18.35 7.33
C THR A 28 9.24 -17.87 6.40
N PRO A 29 8.32 -18.76 5.98
CA PRO A 29 7.23 -18.38 5.06
C PRO A 29 6.20 -17.48 5.75
N ILE A 30 6.38 -16.18 5.67
CA ILE A 30 5.52 -15.19 6.34
C ILE A 30 4.25 -14.91 5.53
N PHE A 31 4.35 -14.92 4.18
CA PHE A 31 3.25 -14.50 3.33
C PHE A 31 2.25 -15.60 2.97
N GLY A 32 2.55 -16.87 3.31
CA GLY A 32 1.67 -17.98 2.93
C GLY A 32 1.50 -18.06 1.42
N ASP A 33 0.30 -18.41 0.98
CA ASP A 33 -0.03 -18.50 -0.44
C ASP A 33 -0.23 -17.14 -1.06
N VAL A 34 0.54 -16.83 -2.11
CA VAL A 34 0.37 -15.61 -2.89
C VAL A 34 -0.66 -15.85 -3.99
N PRO A 35 -1.62 -14.96 -4.20
CA PRO A 35 -2.59 -15.12 -5.28
C PRO A 35 -1.93 -15.18 -6.64
N ASP A 36 -2.52 -15.92 -7.58
CA ASP A 36 -1.99 -16.05 -8.92
C ASP A 36 -2.36 -14.89 -9.84
N THR A 37 -3.42 -14.17 -9.54
CA THR A 37 -3.95 -13.11 -10.38
C THR A 37 -4.16 -11.81 -9.61
N VAL A 38 -4.21 -10.70 -10.34
CA VAL A 38 -4.53 -9.38 -9.76
C VAL A 38 -5.94 -9.39 -9.17
N GLU A 39 -6.89 -10.04 -9.82
CA GLU A 39 -8.27 -10.15 -9.32
C GLU A 39 -8.33 -10.85 -7.96
N ALA A 40 -7.59 -11.94 -7.81
CA ALA A 40 -7.51 -12.67 -6.55
C ALA A 40 -6.81 -11.84 -5.46
N LEU A 41 -5.76 -11.10 -5.83
CA LEU A 41 -5.09 -10.17 -4.92
C LEU A 41 -6.06 -9.10 -4.43
N ARG A 42 -6.82 -8.51 -5.33
CA ARG A 42 -7.83 -7.50 -5.00
C ARG A 42 -8.89 -8.03 -4.05
N GLY A 43 -9.33 -9.27 -4.26
CA GLY A 43 -10.29 -9.93 -3.39
C GLY A 43 -9.79 -10.11 -1.96
N ARG A 44 -8.50 -10.42 -1.79
CA ARG A 44 -7.89 -10.60 -0.47
C ARG A 44 -7.49 -9.28 0.19
N SER A 45 -7.15 -8.28 -0.58
CA SER A 45 -6.66 -6.98 -0.10
C SER A 45 -7.38 -5.83 -0.81
N PRO A 46 -8.68 -5.66 -0.59
CA PRO A 46 -9.47 -4.65 -1.30
C PRO A 46 -9.03 -3.22 -0.99
N ASN A 47 -8.41 -3.01 0.16
CA ASN A 47 -7.96 -1.68 0.59
C ASN A 47 -6.50 -1.38 0.26
N LEU A 48 -5.88 -2.19 -0.60
CA LEU A 48 -4.48 -1.97 -1.01
C LEU A 48 -4.33 -0.65 -1.78
N PHE A 49 -5.31 -0.34 -2.62
CA PHE A 49 -5.41 0.94 -3.33
C PHE A 49 -6.71 1.61 -2.92
N VAL A 50 -6.61 2.79 -2.36
CA VAL A 50 -7.76 3.55 -1.84
C VAL A 50 -7.66 5.00 -2.28
N THR A 51 -8.77 5.72 -2.16
CA THR A 51 -8.75 7.17 -2.39
C THR A 51 -8.02 7.86 -1.24
N PRO A 52 -7.55 9.11 -1.44
CA PRO A 52 -6.93 9.86 -0.34
C PRO A 52 -7.85 10.01 0.87
N GLU A 53 -9.14 10.18 0.66
CA GLU A 53 -10.14 10.30 1.73
C GLU A 53 -10.29 9.00 2.52
N GLU A 54 -10.33 7.86 1.82
CA GLU A 54 -10.38 6.54 2.46
C GLU A 54 -9.10 6.27 3.24
N ALA A 55 -7.95 6.61 2.69
CA ALA A 55 -6.65 6.46 3.35
C ALA A 55 -6.59 7.30 4.64
N ALA A 56 -7.02 8.54 4.58
CA ALA A 56 -7.07 9.42 5.75
C ALA A 56 -7.97 8.85 6.84
N SER A 57 -9.13 8.32 6.45
CA SER A 57 -10.07 7.68 7.37
C SER A 57 -9.47 6.44 8.05
N ILE A 58 -8.79 5.60 7.28
CA ILE A 58 -8.13 4.39 7.80
C ILE A 58 -7.03 4.78 8.79
N LEU A 59 -6.19 5.75 8.44
CA LEU A 59 -5.12 6.22 9.31
C LEU A 59 -5.67 6.83 10.59
N GLN A 60 -6.71 7.65 10.51
CA GLN A 60 -7.33 8.27 11.67
C GLN A 60 -7.86 7.22 12.66
N ARG A 61 -8.53 6.20 12.16
CA ARG A 61 -9.00 5.09 13.00
C ARG A 61 -7.85 4.34 13.65
N THR A 62 -6.77 4.13 12.89
CA THR A 62 -5.61 3.39 13.38
C THR A 62 -4.89 4.15 14.49
N VAL A 63 -4.60 5.44 14.30
CA VAL A 63 -3.89 6.24 15.31
C VAL A 63 -4.74 6.50 16.55
N THR A 64 -6.06 6.48 16.42
CA THR A 64 -6.97 6.61 17.56
C THR A 64 -7.01 5.33 18.40
N ARG A 65 -6.88 4.18 17.73
CA ARG A 65 -7.03 2.85 18.35
C ARG A 65 -5.74 2.29 18.91
N PHE A 66 -4.60 2.62 18.32
CA PHE A 66 -3.28 2.07 18.67
C PHE A 66 -2.27 3.17 18.94
N PRO A 67 -1.26 2.92 19.79
CA PRO A 67 -0.19 3.89 20.06
C PRO A 67 0.82 3.94 18.87
N VAL A 68 0.44 4.61 17.80
CA VAL A 68 1.24 4.74 16.60
C VAL A 68 2.13 5.97 16.72
N THR A 69 3.45 5.80 16.55
CA THR A 69 4.42 6.90 16.57
C THR A 69 4.86 7.30 15.16
N ASP A 70 4.94 6.34 14.24
CA ASP A 70 5.41 6.54 12.89
C ASP A 70 4.51 5.83 11.89
N VAL A 71 4.31 6.46 10.73
CA VAL A 71 3.58 5.87 9.60
C VAL A 71 4.47 5.96 8.37
N TYR A 72 4.63 4.85 7.67
CA TYR A 72 5.37 4.81 6.41
C TYR A 72 4.68 3.85 5.43
N TRP A 73 4.98 4.02 4.16
CA TRP A 73 4.46 3.12 3.12
C TRP A 73 5.47 2.95 2.00
N TRP A 74 5.28 1.87 1.25
CA TRP A 74 6.10 1.61 0.07
C TRP A 74 5.52 2.39 -1.11
N ALA A 75 6.28 3.37 -1.59
CA ALA A 75 5.83 4.25 -2.66
C ALA A 75 6.06 3.67 -4.05
N ILE A 76 7.02 2.76 -4.20
CA ILE A 76 7.49 2.30 -5.51
C ILE A 76 7.48 0.77 -5.60
N PRO A 77 6.40 0.16 -6.11
CA PRO A 77 6.44 -1.24 -6.53
C PRO A 77 7.40 -1.42 -7.70
N PRO A 78 8.12 -2.56 -7.78
CA PRO A 78 9.06 -2.80 -8.88
C PRO A 78 8.39 -2.70 -10.26
N GLY A 79 9.00 -1.96 -11.15
CA GLY A 79 8.52 -1.81 -12.53
C GLY A 79 7.43 -0.76 -12.74
N LEU A 80 6.94 -0.14 -11.67
CA LEU A 80 5.95 0.93 -11.81
C LEU A 80 6.57 2.17 -12.44
N ASP A 81 5.81 2.83 -13.32
CA ASP A 81 6.21 4.09 -13.95
C ASP A 81 6.48 5.14 -12.85
N PRO A 82 7.64 5.80 -12.84
CA PRO A 82 7.96 6.84 -11.88
C PRO A 82 6.92 7.98 -11.82
N LYS A 83 6.28 8.29 -12.93
CA LYS A 83 5.23 9.32 -12.96
C LYS A 83 4.05 8.94 -12.07
N ALA A 84 3.61 7.69 -12.12
CA ALA A 84 2.53 7.20 -11.25
C ALA A 84 2.94 7.27 -9.77
N THR A 85 4.20 6.98 -9.48
CA THR A 85 4.76 7.08 -8.13
C THR A 85 4.73 8.52 -7.62
N PHE A 86 5.16 9.48 -8.43
CA PHE A 86 5.14 10.89 -8.06
C PHE A 86 3.73 11.41 -7.81
N GLU A 87 2.77 11.01 -8.63
CA GLU A 87 1.35 11.36 -8.42
C GLU A 87 0.86 10.84 -7.07
N SER A 88 1.20 9.61 -6.73
CA SER A 88 0.84 9.00 -5.44
C SER A 88 1.45 9.76 -4.26
N ILE A 89 2.73 10.13 -4.37
CA ILE A 89 3.42 10.89 -3.32
C ILE A 89 2.79 12.27 -3.14
N GLU A 90 2.46 12.96 -4.23
CA GLU A 90 1.78 14.26 -4.17
C GLU A 90 0.42 14.16 -3.48
N LEU A 91 -0.37 13.15 -3.84
CA LEU A 91 -1.67 12.92 -3.20
C LEU A 91 -1.52 12.66 -1.70
N ALA A 92 -0.56 11.82 -1.31
CA ALA A 92 -0.31 11.51 0.09
C ALA A 92 0.15 12.75 0.86
N THR A 93 1.05 13.55 0.30
CA THR A 93 1.53 14.77 0.93
C THR A 93 0.39 15.75 1.16
N LYS A 94 -0.44 15.96 0.14
CA LYS A 94 -1.52 16.94 0.17
C LYS A 94 -2.68 16.50 1.08
N HIS A 95 -3.08 15.24 1.00
CA HIS A 95 -4.30 14.76 1.66
C HIS A 95 -4.06 14.01 2.97
N LEU A 96 -2.87 13.50 3.21
CA LEU A 96 -2.56 12.74 4.41
C LEU A 96 -1.64 13.49 5.36
N LEU A 97 -0.47 13.93 4.89
CA LEU A 97 0.51 14.55 5.77
C LEU A 97 0.05 15.88 6.35
N ALA A 98 -0.47 16.78 5.53
CA ALA A 98 -0.87 18.10 5.97
C ALA A 98 -1.97 18.05 7.05
N PRO A 99 -3.07 17.31 6.86
CA PRO A 99 -4.09 17.16 7.89
C PRO A 99 -3.58 16.53 9.19
N PHE A 100 -2.71 15.52 9.09
CA PHE A 100 -2.16 14.86 10.27
C PHE A 100 -1.23 15.76 11.05
N ARG A 101 -0.38 16.53 10.39
CA ARG A 101 0.51 17.50 11.05
C ARG A 101 -0.30 18.59 11.76
N ALA A 102 -1.35 19.08 11.11
CA ALA A 102 -2.23 20.07 11.70
C ALA A 102 -2.95 19.53 12.95
N GLY A 103 -3.37 18.25 12.91
CA GLY A 103 -4.03 17.61 14.04
C GLY A 103 -3.07 17.22 15.16
N ALA A 104 -1.80 17.01 14.86
CA ALA A 104 -0.78 16.64 15.84
C ALA A 104 -0.17 17.84 16.59
N GLY A 105 -0.33 19.01 15.98
CA GLY A 105 0.15 20.26 16.58
C GLY A 105 -0.80 20.79 17.64
#